data_db32a89d92c733309d0fc2070c8b8f76
#
_entry.id   db32a89d92c733309d0fc2070c8b8f76
#
_cell.length_a   1.000
_cell.length_b   1.000
_cell.length_c   1.000
_cell.angle_alpha   90.00
_cell.angle_beta   90.00
_cell.angle_gamma   90.00
#
_symmetry.space_group_name_H-M   'P 1'
#
loop_
_entity.id
_entity.type
_entity.pdbx_description
1 polymer ?
#
loop_
_entity_poly.entity_id
_entity_poly.type
_entity_poly.pdbx_seq_one_letter_code
_entity_poly.pdbx_strand_id
1 'polypeptide(L)'
;MQNKPARSMILPRMVVTGPGVLEQIPAIIAELDIPERGLIVCDAKTLKIAGNQVIEYLETGGHPMKKVEIIGASIEELEKVESLSHNIDFLVGLGGGRPIDLAKQAGFNKNIPFISIPTAASHDGFGSARASIRRDGRKTSMQAIPPIAVVAD
;
A
#
# COMPACT_ATOMS: atom_id res chain seq x y z
N MET A 1 40.32 0.72 14.44
CA MET A 1 39.16 0.06 13.78
C MET A 1 38.02 1.06 13.70
N GLN A 2 37.68 1.51 12.52
CA GLN A 2 36.47 2.31 12.36
C GLN A 2 35.28 1.35 12.50
N ASN A 3 34.48 1.50 13.55
CA ASN A 3 33.21 0.83 13.68
C ASN A 3 32.30 1.32 12.56
N LYS A 4 32.08 0.51 11.53
CA LYS A 4 31.05 0.80 10.54
C LYS A 4 29.70 0.78 11.30
N PRO A 5 28.87 1.82 11.17
CA PRO A 5 27.59 1.83 11.85
C PRO A 5 26.75 0.62 11.39
N ALA A 6 26.04 0.01 12.31
CA ALA A 6 25.11 -1.05 12.01
C ALA A 6 24.08 -0.56 10.99
N ARG A 7 23.82 -1.37 9.97
CA ARG A 7 22.77 -1.10 8.99
C ARG A 7 21.57 -1.97 9.32
N SER A 8 20.41 -1.35 9.46
CA SER A 8 19.16 -2.07 9.66
C SER A 8 18.28 -1.91 8.42
N MET A 9 17.54 -2.95 8.09
CA MET A 9 16.56 -2.96 7.00
C MET A 9 15.27 -3.58 7.54
N ILE A 10 14.17 -2.88 7.33
CA ILE A 10 12.83 -3.42 7.61
C ILE A 10 12.33 -4.07 6.33
N LEU A 11 11.85 -5.29 6.44
CA LEU A 11 11.33 -6.07 5.32
C LEU A 11 9.83 -6.34 5.51
N PRO A 12 9.08 -6.59 4.44
CA PRO A 12 7.73 -7.11 4.55
C PRO A 12 7.69 -8.39 5.40
N ARG A 13 6.67 -8.54 6.22
CA ARG A 13 6.49 -9.77 7.02
C ARG A 13 6.02 -10.94 6.16
N MET A 14 5.37 -10.64 5.04
CA MET A 14 4.83 -11.66 4.13
C MET A 14 4.94 -11.19 2.68
N VAL A 15 5.35 -12.08 1.80
CA VAL A 15 5.33 -11.88 0.35
C VAL A 15 4.65 -13.11 -0.26
N VAL A 16 3.54 -12.89 -0.96
CA VAL A 16 2.77 -13.94 -1.62
C VAL A 16 2.71 -13.63 -3.10
N THR A 17 3.15 -14.57 -3.92
CA THR A 17 3.16 -14.40 -5.38
C THR A 17 2.60 -15.63 -6.07
N GLY A 18 1.92 -15.43 -7.17
CA GLY A 18 1.42 -16.50 -8.02
C GLY A 18 -0.01 -16.23 -8.53
N PRO A 19 -0.49 -17.03 -9.48
CA PRO A 19 -1.81 -16.84 -10.05
C PRO A 19 -2.92 -17.08 -9.02
N GLY A 20 -3.91 -16.19 -8.96
CA GLY A 20 -5.07 -16.29 -8.09
C GLY A 20 -4.81 -15.93 -6.62
N VAL A 21 -3.64 -15.36 -6.28
CA VAL A 21 -3.30 -15.05 -4.87
C VAL A 21 -4.15 -13.93 -4.28
N LEU A 22 -4.81 -13.12 -5.09
CA LEU A 22 -5.68 -12.05 -4.59
C LEU A 22 -6.84 -12.57 -3.75
N GLU A 23 -7.33 -13.77 -4.03
CA GLU A 23 -8.36 -14.42 -3.21
C GLU A 23 -7.91 -14.70 -1.78
N GLN A 24 -6.60 -14.78 -1.56
CA GLN A 24 -6.01 -15.11 -0.27
C GLN A 24 -5.82 -13.88 0.64
N ILE A 25 -6.13 -12.67 0.16
CA ILE A 25 -5.89 -11.45 0.94
C ILE A 25 -6.58 -11.46 2.31
N PRO A 26 -7.84 -11.90 2.46
CA PRO A 26 -8.45 -11.99 3.78
C PRO A 26 -7.70 -12.94 4.74
N ALA A 27 -7.21 -14.06 4.24
CA ALA A 27 -6.41 -15.00 5.04
C ALA A 27 -5.04 -14.39 5.43
N ILE A 28 -4.44 -13.62 4.54
CA ILE A 28 -3.18 -12.90 4.80
C ILE A 28 -3.38 -11.87 5.91
N ILE A 29 -4.46 -11.10 5.86
CA ILE A 29 -4.80 -10.11 6.88
C ILE A 29 -5.02 -10.79 8.24
N ALA A 30 -5.72 -11.91 8.27
CA ALA A 30 -5.94 -12.68 9.48
C ALA A 30 -4.62 -13.22 10.07
N GLU A 31 -3.74 -13.74 9.23
CA GLU A 31 -2.43 -14.24 9.67
C GLU A 31 -1.52 -13.12 10.20
N LEU A 32 -1.64 -11.92 9.67
CA LEU A 32 -0.90 -10.75 10.14
C LEU A 32 -1.52 -10.06 11.36
N ASP A 33 -2.65 -10.55 11.81
CA ASP A 33 -3.36 -10.03 12.99
C ASP A 33 -3.75 -8.54 12.82
N ILE A 34 -4.14 -8.18 11.60
CA ILE A 34 -4.57 -6.82 11.26
C ILE A 34 -6.07 -6.69 11.53
N PRO A 35 -6.52 -5.60 12.19
CA PRO A 35 -7.95 -5.35 12.36
C PRO A 35 -8.71 -5.14 11.04
N GLU A 36 -10.00 -4.86 11.12
CA GLU A 36 -10.95 -5.13 10.04
C GLU A 36 -11.01 -4.10 8.91
N ARG A 37 -10.90 -2.79 9.23
CA ARG A 37 -11.31 -1.72 8.31
C ARG A 37 -10.20 -1.29 7.37
N GLY A 38 -10.45 -1.40 6.07
CA GLY A 38 -9.47 -1.08 5.05
C GLY A 38 -9.82 0.12 4.17
N LEU A 39 -8.78 0.75 3.63
CA LEU A 39 -8.88 1.77 2.58
C LEU A 39 -7.98 1.35 1.42
N ILE A 40 -8.57 1.16 0.24
CA ILE A 40 -7.81 0.87 -0.97
C ILE A 40 -7.51 2.17 -1.73
N VAL A 41 -6.24 2.34 -2.09
CA VAL A 41 -5.71 3.44 -2.91
C VAL A 41 -5.38 2.89 -4.29
N CYS A 42 -6.03 3.40 -5.32
CA CYS A 42 -5.87 2.95 -6.70
C CYS A 42 -6.18 4.09 -7.67
N ASP A 43 -5.85 3.91 -8.93
CA ASP A 43 -6.35 4.77 -10.00
C ASP A 43 -7.58 4.13 -10.69
N ALA A 44 -8.23 4.88 -11.59
CA ALA A 44 -9.43 4.41 -12.29
C ALA A 44 -9.18 3.14 -13.11
N LYS A 45 -7.99 2.99 -13.69
CA LYS A 45 -7.63 1.81 -14.49
C LYS A 45 -7.44 0.58 -13.59
N THR A 46 -6.65 0.69 -12.54
CA THR A 46 -6.36 -0.42 -11.63
C THR A 46 -7.58 -0.82 -10.80
N LEU A 47 -8.47 0.13 -10.50
CA LEU A 47 -9.75 -0.18 -9.87
C LEU A 47 -10.58 -1.15 -10.73
N LYS A 48 -10.66 -0.91 -12.05
CA LYS A 48 -11.40 -1.78 -12.98
C LYS A 48 -10.70 -3.14 -13.19
N ILE A 49 -9.38 -3.15 -13.28
CA ILE A 49 -8.61 -4.37 -13.56
C ILE A 49 -8.62 -5.34 -12.38
N ALA A 50 -8.42 -4.85 -11.18
CA ALA A 50 -8.26 -5.69 -9.99
C ALA A 50 -8.92 -5.12 -8.72
N GLY A 51 -9.05 -3.81 -8.62
CA GLY A 51 -9.49 -3.15 -7.38
C GLY A 51 -10.88 -3.57 -6.93
N ASN A 52 -11.85 -3.63 -7.83
CA ASN A 52 -13.21 -4.07 -7.50
C ASN A 52 -13.23 -5.51 -6.98
N GLN A 53 -12.43 -6.38 -7.58
CA GLN A 53 -12.32 -7.77 -7.16
C GLN A 53 -11.64 -7.90 -5.78
N VAL A 54 -10.58 -7.14 -5.53
CA VAL A 54 -9.93 -7.09 -4.21
C VAL A 54 -10.90 -6.60 -3.13
N ILE A 55 -11.67 -5.56 -3.42
CA ILE A 55 -12.70 -5.06 -2.50
C ILE A 55 -13.73 -6.17 -2.19
N GLU A 56 -14.20 -6.86 -3.21
CA GLU A 56 -15.17 -7.96 -3.05
C GLU A 56 -14.61 -9.09 -2.18
N TYR A 57 -13.38 -9.52 -2.42
CA TYR A 57 -12.73 -10.54 -1.58
C TYR A 57 -12.61 -10.10 -0.12
N LEU A 58 -12.19 -8.84 0.10
CA LEU A 58 -12.04 -8.30 1.45
C LEU A 58 -13.38 -8.15 2.16
N GLU A 59 -14.39 -7.60 1.52
CA GLU A 59 -15.72 -7.44 2.11
C GLU A 59 -16.39 -8.79 2.41
N THR A 60 -16.26 -9.76 1.51
CA THR A 60 -16.72 -11.13 1.73
C THR A 60 -15.98 -11.78 2.91
N GLY A 61 -14.72 -11.46 3.10
CA GLY A 61 -13.89 -11.91 4.21
C GLY A 61 -14.12 -11.19 5.53
N GLY A 62 -15.08 -10.26 5.60
CA GLY A 62 -15.43 -9.53 6.83
C GLY A 62 -14.67 -8.22 7.03
N HIS A 63 -14.05 -7.68 5.97
CA HIS A 63 -13.30 -6.42 6.03
C HIS A 63 -14.05 -5.31 5.30
N PRO A 64 -14.74 -4.40 6.02
CA PRO A 64 -15.36 -3.24 5.38
C PRO A 64 -14.31 -2.39 4.68
N MET A 65 -14.54 -2.04 3.41
CA MET A 65 -13.59 -1.32 2.59
C MET A 65 -14.10 0.06 2.18
N LYS A 66 -13.23 1.05 2.31
CA LYS A 66 -13.35 2.32 1.61
C LYS A 66 -12.40 2.31 0.41
N LYS A 67 -12.68 3.13 -0.59
CA LYS A 67 -11.81 3.31 -1.75
C LYS A 67 -11.53 4.79 -1.99
N VAL A 68 -10.35 5.06 -2.50
CA VAL A 68 -9.96 6.36 -3.01
C VAL A 68 -9.29 6.20 -4.37
N GLU A 69 -9.83 6.90 -5.37
CA GLU A 69 -9.22 6.98 -6.68
C GLU A 69 -8.31 8.20 -6.74
N ILE A 70 -7.08 7.97 -7.17
CA ILE A 70 -6.06 9.00 -7.33
C ILE A 70 -5.82 9.28 -8.81
N ILE A 71 -5.35 10.48 -9.13
CA ILE A 71 -4.93 10.86 -10.48
C ILE A 71 -3.40 10.94 -10.61
N GLY A 72 -2.69 11.09 -9.52
CA GLY A 72 -1.23 11.17 -9.47
C GLY A 72 -0.72 11.01 -8.05
N ALA A 73 0.58 11.12 -7.86
CA ALA A 73 1.22 11.02 -6.55
C ALA A 73 1.69 12.40 -6.07
N SER A 74 0.77 13.34 -5.93
CA SER A 74 1.01 14.69 -5.42
C SER A 74 0.74 14.79 -3.91
N ILE A 75 1.20 15.89 -3.31
CA ILE A 75 0.88 16.21 -1.90
C ILE A 75 -0.64 16.33 -1.70
N GLU A 76 -1.36 16.91 -2.65
CA GLU A 76 -2.80 17.07 -2.59
C GLU A 76 -3.50 15.70 -2.59
N GLU A 77 -3.03 14.77 -3.41
CA GLU A 77 -3.53 13.39 -3.41
C GLU A 77 -3.20 12.65 -2.11
N LEU A 78 -2.01 12.89 -1.55
CA LEU A 78 -1.62 12.35 -0.25
C LEU A 78 -2.55 12.85 0.86
N GLU A 79 -2.82 14.14 0.92
CA GLU A 79 -3.75 14.73 1.88
C GLU A 79 -5.17 14.15 1.75
N LYS A 80 -5.61 13.88 0.52
CA LYS A 80 -6.88 13.21 0.24
C LYS A 80 -6.91 11.80 0.83
N VAL A 81 -5.87 11.01 0.62
CA VAL A 81 -5.76 9.67 1.20
C VAL A 81 -5.75 9.73 2.72
N GLU A 82 -4.96 10.63 3.29
CA GLU A 82 -4.86 10.80 4.74
C GLU A 82 -6.20 11.22 5.36
N SER A 83 -6.94 12.11 4.71
CA SER A 83 -8.27 12.55 5.20
C SER A 83 -9.29 11.42 5.27
N LEU A 84 -9.17 10.42 4.38
CA LEU A 84 -10.01 9.24 4.33
C LEU A 84 -9.51 8.09 5.23
N SER A 85 -8.32 8.24 5.80
CA SER A 85 -7.68 7.22 6.65
C SER A 85 -8.17 7.24 8.11
N HIS A 86 -9.10 8.12 8.44
CA HIS A 86 -9.70 8.15 9.78
C HIS A 86 -10.51 6.88 10.04
N ASN A 87 -10.29 6.24 11.20
CA ASN A 87 -10.89 4.95 11.55
C ASN A 87 -10.57 3.81 10.57
N ILE A 88 -9.42 3.86 9.92
CA ILE A 88 -8.91 2.82 9.05
C ILE A 88 -7.80 2.06 9.78
N ASP A 89 -7.83 0.75 9.67
CA ASP A 89 -6.89 -0.16 10.34
C ASP A 89 -5.75 -0.59 9.42
N PHE A 90 -5.99 -0.62 8.10
CA PHE A 90 -4.95 -0.91 7.11
C PHE A 90 -5.22 -0.22 5.77
N LEU A 91 -4.16 0.04 5.04
CA LEU A 91 -4.22 0.57 3.68
C LEU A 91 -3.83 -0.51 2.67
N VAL A 92 -4.43 -0.45 1.50
CA VAL A 92 -4.03 -1.25 0.35
C VAL A 92 -3.61 -0.31 -0.77
N GLY A 93 -2.37 -0.39 -1.20
CA GLY A 93 -1.89 0.29 -2.40
C GLY A 93 -1.95 -0.66 -3.58
N LEU A 94 -2.86 -0.41 -4.52
CA LEU A 94 -3.09 -1.26 -5.68
C LEU A 94 -2.72 -0.54 -6.97
N GLY A 95 -1.77 -1.06 -7.70
CA GLY A 95 -1.39 -0.53 -9.00
C GLY A 95 0.10 -0.46 -9.24
N GLY A 96 0.53 0.59 -9.92
CA GLY A 96 1.93 0.93 -10.10
C GLY A 96 2.49 1.78 -8.95
N GLY A 97 3.55 2.53 -9.21
CA GLY A 97 4.24 3.32 -8.20
C GLY A 97 3.39 4.36 -7.50
N ARG A 98 2.49 5.02 -8.22
CA ARG A 98 1.71 6.15 -7.68
C ARG A 98 0.78 5.75 -6.52
N PRO A 99 -0.16 4.80 -6.68
CA PRO A 99 -1.02 4.40 -5.57
C PRO A 99 -0.25 3.71 -4.45
N ILE A 100 0.79 2.94 -4.76
CA ILE A 100 1.63 2.29 -3.75
C ILE A 100 2.39 3.32 -2.93
N ASP A 101 3.01 4.32 -3.55
CA ASP A 101 3.74 5.37 -2.85
C ASP A 101 2.81 6.23 -1.98
N LEU A 102 1.61 6.53 -2.45
CA LEU A 102 0.62 7.26 -1.64
C LEU A 102 0.15 6.45 -0.43
N ALA A 103 -0.18 5.17 -0.60
CA ALA A 103 -0.55 4.30 0.50
C ALA A 103 0.60 4.13 1.50
N LYS A 104 1.81 3.96 1.01
CA LYS A 104 3.02 3.86 1.81
C LYS A 104 3.23 5.11 2.68
N GLN A 105 3.16 6.29 2.06
CA GLN A 105 3.38 7.55 2.78
C GLN A 105 2.26 7.86 3.77
N ALA A 106 1.01 7.65 3.37
CA ALA A 106 -0.13 7.83 4.26
C ALA A 106 -0.06 6.87 5.46
N GLY A 107 0.29 5.62 5.22
CA GLY A 107 0.48 4.63 6.28
C GLY A 107 1.58 5.03 7.26
N PHE A 108 2.70 5.53 6.76
CA PHE A 108 3.77 6.06 7.59
C PHE A 108 3.32 7.26 8.43
N ASN A 109 2.69 8.25 7.80
CA ASN A 109 2.25 9.48 8.47
C ASN A 109 1.17 9.22 9.52
N LYS A 110 0.29 8.26 9.27
CA LYS A 110 -0.84 7.92 10.16
C LYS A 110 -0.58 6.72 11.07
N ASN A 111 0.59 6.12 10.97
CA ASN A 111 0.96 4.90 11.70
C ASN A 111 -0.02 3.75 11.45
N ILE A 112 -0.35 3.53 10.19
CA ILE A 112 -1.24 2.47 9.72
C ILE A 112 -0.44 1.52 8.83
N PRO A 113 -0.50 0.20 9.01
CA PRO A 113 0.16 -0.75 8.12
C PRO A 113 -0.46 -0.72 6.72
N PHE A 114 0.35 -0.93 5.70
CA PHE A 114 -0.16 -1.04 4.34
C PHE A 114 0.27 -2.33 3.65
N ILE A 115 -0.60 -2.79 2.76
CA ILE A 115 -0.39 -3.95 1.91
C ILE A 115 -0.16 -3.44 0.49
N SER A 116 0.90 -3.91 -0.15
CA SER A 116 1.20 -3.58 -1.54
C SER A 116 0.68 -4.66 -2.48
N ILE A 117 -0.13 -4.25 -3.45
CA ILE A 117 -0.61 -5.12 -4.54
C ILE A 117 -0.13 -4.52 -5.87
N PRO A 118 1.11 -4.81 -6.29
CA PRO A 118 1.64 -4.30 -7.53
C PRO A 118 0.98 -4.97 -8.74
N THR A 119 0.58 -4.15 -9.73
CA THR A 119 0.03 -4.62 -11.00
C THR A 119 1.05 -4.58 -12.13
N ALA A 120 2.24 -4.05 -11.87
CA ALA A 120 3.34 -3.98 -12.82
C ALA A 120 4.62 -4.55 -12.20
N ALA A 121 5.27 -5.47 -12.90
CA ALA A 121 6.48 -6.14 -12.45
C ALA A 121 7.71 -5.23 -12.31
N SER A 122 7.66 -4.03 -12.86
CA SER A 122 8.78 -3.09 -12.93
C SER A 122 8.83 -2.08 -11.76
N HIS A 123 7.97 -2.23 -10.75
CA HIS A 123 7.94 -1.29 -9.64
C HIS A 123 8.89 -1.70 -8.53
N ASP A 124 9.90 -0.85 -8.26
CA ASP A 124 10.93 -1.06 -7.23
C ASP A 124 10.50 -0.71 -5.79
N GLY A 125 9.31 -0.18 -5.58
CA GLY A 125 8.78 0.27 -4.30
C GLY A 125 8.50 -0.80 -3.25
N PHE A 126 8.66 -2.00 -3.61
CA PHE A 126 8.37 -3.23 -2.91
C PHE A 126 9.22 -3.46 -1.63
N GLY A 127 10.48 -3.11 -1.63
CA GLY A 127 11.35 -3.23 -0.46
C GLY A 127 11.86 -1.89 0.06
N SER A 128 11.42 -0.78 -0.51
CA SER A 128 11.94 0.53 -0.17
C SER A 128 11.19 1.16 1.02
N ALA A 129 11.94 1.74 1.95
CA ALA A 129 11.43 2.57 3.03
C ALA A 129 11.20 4.03 2.59
N ARG A 130 11.06 4.28 1.30
CA ARG A 130 10.88 5.62 0.75
C ARG A 130 9.70 5.65 -0.22
N ALA A 131 9.04 6.80 -0.28
CA ALA A 131 7.98 7.10 -1.22
C ALA A 131 8.35 8.32 -2.07
N SER A 132 7.93 8.33 -3.33
CA SER A 132 8.15 9.45 -4.24
C SER A 132 6.85 10.23 -4.41
N ILE A 133 6.80 11.44 -3.86
CA ILE A 133 5.61 12.30 -3.86
C ILE A 133 5.96 13.61 -4.55
N ARG A 134 5.09 14.12 -5.40
CA ARG A 134 5.25 15.42 -6.06
C ARG A 134 4.82 16.55 -5.15
N ARG A 135 5.74 17.48 -4.94
CA ARG A 135 5.50 18.73 -4.25
C ARG A 135 5.95 19.88 -5.16
N ASP A 136 5.07 20.83 -5.43
CA ASP A 136 5.37 22.00 -6.29
C ASP A 136 5.94 21.61 -7.65
N GLY A 137 5.37 20.58 -8.27
CA GLY A 137 5.79 20.06 -9.57
C GLY A 137 7.08 19.25 -9.57
N ARG A 138 7.73 19.05 -8.42
CA ARG A 138 8.99 18.28 -8.28
C ARG A 138 8.76 16.97 -7.55
N LYS A 139 9.38 15.91 -8.04
CA LYS A 139 9.48 14.64 -7.35
C LYS A 139 10.33 14.78 -6.09
N THR A 140 9.77 14.46 -4.94
CA THR A 140 10.47 14.47 -3.65
C THR A 140 10.44 13.06 -3.07
N SER A 141 11.62 12.54 -2.73
CA SER A 141 11.73 11.28 -2.01
C SER A 141 11.52 11.53 -0.52
N MET A 142 10.51 10.86 0.05
CA MET A 142 10.12 11.01 1.45
C MET A 142 10.37 9.72 2.22
N GLN A 143 10.73 9.85 3.50
CA GLN A 143 10.86 8.70 4.36
C GLN A 143 9.50 8.04 4.61
N ALA A 144 9.46 6.72 4.49
CA ALA A 144 8.29 5.91 4.75
C ALA A 144 8.71 4.56 5.36
N ILE A 145 7.83 3.58 5.38
CA ILE A 145 8.12 2.21 5.79
C ILE A 145 7.75 1.24 4.67
N PRO A 146 8.39 0.06 4.61
CA PRO A 146 7.97 -0.98 3.67
C PRO A 146 6.55 -1.48 3.95
N PRO A 147 5.88 -2.12 2.98
CA PRO A 147 4.61 -2.78 3.21
C PRO A 147 4.75 -3.89 4.25
N ILE A 148 3.69 -4.12 5.03
CA ILE A 148 3.62 -5.27 5.93
C ILE A 148 3.49 -6.58 5.13
N ALA A 149 2.81 -6.52 3.99
CA ALA A 149 2.70 -7.63 3.06
C ALA A 149 2.74 -7.13 1.61
N VAL A 150 3.21 -8.00 0.73
CA VAL A 150 3.17 -7.84 -0.71
C VAL A 150 2.40 -9.00 -1.31
N VAL A 151 1.40 -8.71 -2.13
CA VAL A 151 0.57 -9.71 -2.82
C VAL A 151 0.63 -9.43 -4.32
N ALA A 152 1.29 -10.29 -5.06
CA ALA A 152 1.50 -10.10 -6.49
C ALA A 152 0.93 -11.29 -7.29
N ASP A 153 -0.13 -11.01 -8.06
CA ASP A 153 -0.81 -11.97 -8.92
C ASP A 153 -0.21 -11.98 -10.34
#